data_046c2010ccbfbc4438cc89a2ba6b0406
#
_entry.id   046c2010ccbfbc4438cc89a2ba6b0406
#
_cell.length_a   1.000
_cell.length_b   1.000
_cell.length_c   1.000
_cell.angle_alpha   90.00
_cell.angle_beta   90.00
_cell.angle_gamma   90.00
#
_symmetry.space_group_name_H-M   'P 1'
#
loop_
_entity.id
_entity.type
_entity.pdbx_description
1 polymer ?
#
loop_
_entity_poly.entity_id
_entity_poly.type
_entity_poly.pdbx_seq_one_letter_code
_entity_poly.pdbx_strand_id
1 'polypeptide(L)'
;MTITESEEIFKSIKNADGIIIRWPKKKEEKRAVLEYLITKFEKGKRYSELEVNMILKRWHSFGDHSLLRRELYDNFLIDRTPDCHEYWVHEE
;
A
#
# COMPACT_ATOMS: atom_id res chain seq x y z
N MET A 1 27.92 -10.01 -2.86
CA MET A 1 26.62 -10.13 -2.23
C MET A 1 25.54 -9.65 -3.20
N THR A 2 24.56 -10.48 -3.42
CA THR A 2 23.51 -10.18 -4.40
C THR A 2 22.42 -9.31 -3.77
N ILE A 3 22.09 -8.21 -4.43
CA ILE A 3 20.94 -7.40 -4.05
C ILE A 3 19.70 -8.22 -4.39
N THR A 4 18.72 -8.29 -3.50
CA THR A 4 17.49 -9.01 -3.76
C THR A 4 16.68 -8.29 -4.83
N GLU A 5 15.88 -9.02 -5.60
CA GLU A 5 15.00 -8.43 -6.61
C GLU A 5 14.10 -7.36 -6.00
N SER A 6 13.65 -7.57 -4.77
CA SER A 6 12.82 -6.60 -4.04
C SER A 6 13.51 -5.26 -3.86
N GLU A 7 14.80 -5.28 -3.52
CA GLU A 7 15.58 -4.05 -3.33
C GLU A 7 15.77 -3.30 -4.63
N GLU A 8 16.04 -4.02 -5.73
CA GLU A 8 16.18 -3.41 -7.06
C GLU A 8 14.87 -2.80 -7.53
N ILE A 9 13.75 -3.49 -7.31
CA ILE A 9 12.42 -2.99 -7.63
C ILE A 9 12.18 -1.67 -6.92
N PHE A 10 12.46 -1.62 -5.62
CA PHE A 10 12.21 -0.42 -4.83
C PHE A 10 13.11 0.76 -5.18
N LYS A 11 14.29 0.53 -5.75
CA LYS A 11 15.16 1.64 -6.17
C LYS A 11 14.51 2.55 -7.21
N SER A 12 13.67 1.99 -8.09
CA SER A 12 12.99 2.75 -9.14
C SER A 12 11.57 3.17 -8.78
N ILE A 13 11.02 2.63 -7.71
CA ILE A 13 9.61 2.82 -7.32
C ILE A 13 9.50 3.68 -6.07
N LYS A 14 10.46 3.60 -5.17
CA LYS A 14 10.46 4.30 -3.88
C LYS A 14 11.65 5.25 -3.80
N ASN A 15 11.40 6.48 -3.36
CA ASN A 15 12.47 7.47 -3.19
C ASN A 15 13.17 7.32 -1.83
N ALA A 16 14.16 8.19 -1.55
CA ALA A 16 14.93 8.15 -0.32
C ALA A 16 14.08 8.38 0.95
N ASP A 17 12.95 9.07 0.81
CA ASP A 17 12.03 9.34 1.92
C ASP A 17 11.01 8.21 2.15
N GLY A 18 11.12 7.13 1.39
CA GLY A 18 10.20 6.01 1.51
C GLY A 18 8.87 6.22 0.80
N ILE A 19 8.78 7.21 -0.08
CA ILE A 19 7.56 7.54 -0.82
C ILE A 19 7.52 6.74 -2.12
N ILE A 20 6.41 6.08 -2.40
CA ILE A 20 6.20 5.37 -3.66
C ILE A 20 5.96 6.40 -4.76
N ILE A 21 6.82 6.43 -5.75
CA ILE A 21 6.82 7.49 -6.78
C ILE A 21 6.14 7.09 -8.08
N ARG A 22 5.84 5.80 -8.27
CA ARG A 22 5.08 5.32 -9.42
C ARG A 22 4.37 4.02 -9.13
N TRP A 23 3.31 3.75 -9.86
CA TRP A 23 2.60 2.47 -9.80
C TRP A 23 3.19 1.55 -10.88
N PRO A 24 3.80 0.43 -10.49
CA PRO A 24 4.46 -0.45 -11.46
C PRO A 24 3.47 -1.20 -12.34
N LYS A 25 3.97 -1.79 -13.42
CA LYS A 25 3.15 -2.56 -14.36
C LYS A 25 3.16 -4.05 -14.04
N LYS A 26 4.28 -4.56 -13.54
CA LYS A 26 4.43 -5.99 -13.24
C LYS A 26 3.70 -6.38 -11.97
N LYS A 27 3.05 -7.54 -11.99
CA LYS A 27 2.26 -8.03 -10.88
C LYS A 27 3.09 -8.19 -9.60
N GLU A 28 4.30 -8.73 -9.70
CA GLU A 28 5.19 -8.93 -8.56
C GLU A 28 5.60 -7.59 -7.94
N GLU A 29 5.83 -6.59 -8.78
CA GLU A 29 6.20 -5.26 -8.33
C GLU A 29 5.02 -4.57 -7.65
N LYS A 30 3.82 -4.72 -8.18
CA LYS A 30 2.59 -4.20 -7.57
C LYS A 30 2.39 -4.82 -6.18
N ARG A 31 2.57 -6.13 -6.07
CA ARG A 31 2.44 -6.84 -4.79
C ARG A 31 3.46 -6.32 -3.78
N ALA A 32 4.71 -6.12 -4.20
CA ALA A 32 5.76 -5.59 -3.33
C ALA A 32 5.42 -4.20 -2.81
N VAL A 33 4.87 -3.33 -3.67
CA VAL A 33 4.42 -1.98 -3.27
C VAL A 33 3.31 -2.09 -2.24
N LEU A 34 2.32 -2.95 -2.46
CA LEU A 34 1.19 -3.10 -1.54
C LEU A 34 1.64 -3.65 -0.19
N GLU A 35 2.54 -4.63 -0.19
CA GLU A 35 3.09 -5.18 1.06
C GLU A 35 3.87 -4.12 1.84
N TYR A 36 4.58 -3.25 1.15
CA TYR A 36 5.25 -2.13 1.78
C TYR A 36 4.23 -1.14 2.38
N LEU A 37 3.21 -0.75 1.62
CA LEU A 37 2.22 0.22 2.07
C LEU A 37 1.41 -0.28 3.27
N ILE A 38 1.08 -1.58 3.31
CA ILE A 38 0.30 -2.12 4.43
C ILE A 38 1.07 -2.06 5.75
N THR A 39 2.41 -2.00 5.71
CA THR A 39 3.21 -1.84 6.93
C THR A 39 3.00 -0.48 7.59
N LYS A 40 2.40 0.48 6.89
CA LYS A 40 2.10 1.81 7.43
C LYS A 40 0.81 1.85 8.25
N PHE A 41 0.10 0.74 8.32
CA PHE A 41 -1.13 0.59 9.10
C PHE A 41 -0.86 -0.32 10.29
N GLU A 42 -1.50 -0.02 11.42
CA GLU A 42 -1.39 -0.86 12.62
C GLU A 42 -2.40 -2.00 12.57
N LYS A 43 -1.95 -3.20 12.90
CA LYS A 43 -2.82 -4.37 13.04
C LYS A 43 -3.74 -4.18 14.26
N GLY A 44 -4.99 -4.60 14.10
CA GLY A 44 -5.96 -4.50 15.18
C GLY A 44 -6.61 -3.14 15.35
N LYS A 45 -6.22 -2.17 14.53
CA LYS A 45 -6.80 -0.83 14.57
C LYS A 45 -7.83 -0.66 13.44
N ARG A 46 -8.93 0.03 13.75
CA ARG A 46 -9.95 0.40 12.76
C ARG A 46 -9.66 1.79 12.22
N TYR A 47 -9.80 1.94 10.91
CA TYR A 47 -9.55 3.19 10.20
C TYR A 47 -10.80 3.59 9.43
N SER A 48 -11.11 4.88 9.40
CA SER A 48 -12.12 5.41 8.49
C SER A 48 -11.54 5.46 7.07
N GLU A 49 -12.39 5.59 6.07
CA GLU A 49 -11.94 5.76 4.69
C GLU A 49 -11.03 6.99 4.57
N LEU A 50 -11.40 8.09 5.24
CA LEU A 50 -10.60 9.30 5.24
C LEU A 50 -9.20 9.05 5.81
N GLU A 51 -9.11 8.33 6.92
CA GLU A 51 -7.82 7.99 7.53
C GLU A 51 -6.97 7.13 6.60
N VAL A 52 -7.57 6.13 5.94
CA VAL A 52 -6.87 5.31 4.96
C VAL A 52 -6.33 6.18 3.83
N ASN A 53 -7.16 7.08 3.31
CA ASN A 53 -6.77 7.99 2.24
C ASN A 53 -5.61 8.88 2.67
N MET A 54 -5.64 9.41 3.89
CA MET A 54 -4.57 10.27 4.41
C MET A 54 -3.24 9.52 4.52
N ILE A 55 -3.27 8.30 5.01
CA ILE A 55 -2.06 7.47 5.12
C ILE A 55 -1.51 7.17 3.72
N LEU A 56 -2.36 6.77 2.78
CA LEU A 56 -1.93 6.48 1.42
C LEU A 56 -1.38 7.72 0.71
N LYS A 57 -2.02 8.88 0.89
CA LYS A 57 -1.54 10.14 0.31
C LYS A 57 -0.15 10.51 0.83
N ARG A 58 0.14 10.20 2.09
CA ARG A 58 1.45 10.46 2.68
C ARG A 58 2.55 9.62 2.03
N TRP A 59 2.24 8.39 1.63
CA TRP A 59 3.25 7.41 1.23
C TRP A 59 3.38 7.18 -0.27
N HIS A 60 2.67 7.97 -1.10
CA HIS A 60 2.87 7.94 -2.54
C HIS A 60 2.73 9.34 -3.13
N SER A 61 3.29 9.56 -4.33
CA SER A 61 3.35 10.89 -4.94
C SER A 61 2.57 11.02 -6.26
N PHE A 62 2.01 9.91 -6.78
CA PHE A 62 1.36 9.96 -8.10
C PHE A 62 -0.14 10.26 -8.07
N GLY A 63 -0.68 10.66 -6.91
CA GLY A 63 -2.03 11.21 -6.80
C GLY A 63 -3.18 10.22 -6.99
N ASP A 64 -2.98 8.94 -6.72
CA ASP A 64 -4.02 7.93 -6.93
C ASP A 64 -4.21 7.01 -5.71
N HIS A 65 -4.59 7.62 -4.59
CA HIS A 65 -4.83 6.86 -3.36
C HIS A 65 -6.02 5.90 -3.50
N SER A 66 -7.00 6.23 -4.36
CA SER A 66 -8.16 5.35 -4.58
C SER A 66 -7.75 4.04 -5.21
N LEU A 67 -6.84 4.08 -6.18
CA LEU A 67 -6.27 2.88 -6.78
C LEU A 67 -5.58 2.02 -5.71
N LEU A 68 -4.74 2.64 -4.88
CA LEU A 68 -3.99 1.93 -3.86
C LEU A 68 -4.91 1.30 -2.82
N ARG A 69 -5.94 2.02 -2.37
CA ARG A 69 -6.93 1.50 -1.42
C ARG A 69 -7.64 0.27 -1.99
N ARG A 70 -8.08 0.36 -3.25
CA ARG A 70 -8.74 -0.74 -3.94
C ARG A 70 -7.83 -1.94 -4.11
N GLU A 71 -6.58 -1.71 -4.52
CA GLU A 71 -5.61 -2.78 -4.73
C GLU A 71 -5.25 -3.48 -3.41
N LEU A 72 -5.13 -2.75 -2.31
CA LEU A 72 -4.91 -3.34 -0.99
C LEU A 72 -6.05 -4.28 -0.62
N TYR A 73 -7.28 -3.87 -0.88
CA TYR A 73 -8.46 -4.70 -0.60
C TYR A 73 -8.52 -5.92 -1.52
N ASP A 74 -8.32 -5.70 -2.83
CA ASP A 74 -8.39 -6.78 -3.82
C ASP A 74 -7.30 -7.85 -3.61
N ASN A 75 -6.17 -7.46 -3.00
CA ASN A 75 -5.07 -8.38 -2.72
C ASN A 75 -5.11 -8.93 -1.28
N PHE A 76 -6.23 -8.75 -0.57
CA PHE A 76 -6.46 -9.28 0.77
C PHE A 76 -5.47 -8.78 1.83
N LEU A 77 -4.94 -7.58 1.66
CA LEU A 77 -4.04 -6.95 2.64
C LEU A 77 -4.80 -6.06 3.63
N ILE A 78 -5.91 -5.50 3.19
CA ILE A 78 -6.80 -4.71 4.04
C ILE A 78 -8.22 -5.21 3.86
N ASP A 79 -8.98 -5.27 4.94
CA ASP A 79 -10.41 -5.60 4.93
C ASP A 79 -11.22 -4.34 5.17
N ARG A 80 -12.50 -4.39 4.86
CA ARG A 80 -13.42 -3.28 5.08
C ARG A 80 -14.83 -3.77 5.32
N THR A 81 -15.65 -2.91 5.90
CA THR A 81 -17.10 -3.17 5.98
C THR A 81 -17.72 -3.00 4.61
N PRO A 82 -18.89 -3.64 4.34
CA PRO A 82 -19.56 -3.52 3.03
C PRO A 82 -19.89 -2.09 2.62
N ASP A 83 -20.12 -1.21 3.60
CA ASP A 83 -20.43 0.20 3.34
C ASP A 83 -19.19 1.10 3.28
N CYS A 84 -17.98 0.53 3.38
CA CYS A 84 -16.71 1.23 3.35
C CYS A 84 -16.52 2.22 4.50
N HIS A 85 -17.21 2.03 5.62
CA HIS A 85 -17.09 2.90 6.79
C HIS A 85 -15.84 2.62 7.59
N GLU A 86 -15.44 1.36 7.70
CA GLU A 86 -14.27 0.96 8.47
C GLU A 86 -13.35 0.06 7.67
N TYR A 87 -12.05 0.24 7.87
CA TYR A 87 -10.99 -0.57 7.26
C TYR A 87 -10.04 -1.05 8.35
N TRP A 88 -9.43 -2.20 8.15
CA TRP A 88 -8.43 -2.75 9.08
C TRP A 88 -7.49 -3.67 8.31
N VAL A 89 -6.28 -3.87 8.86
CA VAL A 89 -5.31 -4.79 8.25
C VAL A 89 -5.87 -6.21 8.31
N HIS A 90 -5.81 -6.90 7.18
CA HIS A 90 -6.29 -8.29 7.12
C HIS A 90 -5.46 -9.16 8.05
N GLU A 91 -6.12 -9.97 8.87
CA GLU A 91 -5.48 -10.94 9.75
C GLU A 91 -5.98 -12.34 9.40
N GLU A 92 -5.05 -13.27 9.33
CA GLU A 92 -5.36 -14.68 9.08
C GLU A 92 -5.84 -15.38 10.34
#